data_553851c054dd13f2679be6b82206a08c
#
_entry.id   553851c054dd13f2679be6b82206a08c
#
_cell.length_a   1.000
_cell.length_b   1.000
_cell.length_c   1.000
_cell.angle_alpha   90.00
_cell.angle_beta   90.00
_cell.angle_gamma   90.00
#
_symmetry.space_group_name_H-M   'P 1'
#
loop_
_entity.id
_entity.type
_entity.pdbx_description
1 polymer ?
#
loop_
_entity_poly.entity_id
_entity_poly.type
_entity_poly.pdbx_seq_one_letter_code
_entity_poly.pdbx_strand_id
1 'polypeptide(L)'
;MKKTLIFLSLLIISSLSFSEGTNLESINQNTTITTETDIKPQKVILDVKSVYDSLNIKGKIDYSIFQKAYLGYVQIPNKNPGVLVIIDYTKPSNEERFYVLDLNKKKLVYSTRVAHSK
;
A
#
# COMPACT_ATOMS: atom_id res chain seq x y z
N MET A 1 32.16 -7.06 35.78
CA MET A 1 32.91 -5.82 35.85
C MET A 1 33.24 -5.19 34.51
N LYS A 2 33.40 -5.97 33.49
CA LYS A 2 33.66 -5.46 32.12
C LYS A 2 32.44 -4.93 31.39
N LYS A 3 31.28 -5.15 31.94
CA LYS A 3 29.99 -4.79 31.32
C LYS A 3 29.63 -3.31 31.49
N THR A 4 30.17 -2.66 32.46
CA THR A 4 29.85 -1.26 32.76
C THR A 4 30.50 -0.26 31.81
N LEU A 5 31.57 -0.63 31.19
CA LEU A 5 32.31 0.25 30.27
C LEU A 5 31.63 0.42 28.89
N ILE A 6 30.82 -0.53 28.51
CA ILE A 6 30.16 -0.52 27.23
C ILE A 6 28.99 0.48 27.19
N PHE A 7 28.36 0.72 28.31
CA PHE A 7 27.23 1.63 28.40
C PHE A 7 27.60 3.11 28.28
N LEU A 8 28.78 3.46 28.66
CA LEU A 8 29.24 4.85 28.59
C LEU A 8 29.46 5.32 27.18
N SER A 9 29.88 4.46 26.31
CA SER A 9 30.11 4.81 24.89
C SER A 9 28.81 5.05 24.15
N LEU A 10 27.76 4.35 24.51
CA LEU A 10 26.45 4.53 23.90
C LEU A 10 25.80 5.86 24.25
N LEU A 11 26.01 6.35 25.44
CA LEU A 11 25.50 7.64 25.88
C LEU A 11 26.12 8.80 25.12
N ILE A 12 27.38 8.69 24.78
CA ILE A 12 28.10 9.73 24.04
C ILE A 12 27.59 9.84 22.60
N ILE A 13 27.26 8.72 21.98
CA ILE A 13 26.74 8.68 20.63
C ILE A 13 25.34 9.29 20.54
N SER A 14 24.51 9.04 21.52
CA SER A 14 23.18 9.62 21.54
C SER A 14 23.18 11.13 21.71
N SER A 15 24.13 11.66 22.41
CA SER A 15 24.24 13.12 22.57
C SER A 15 24.73 13.83 21.31
N LEU A 16 25.51 13.17 20.50
CA LEU A 16 25.98 13.72 19.23
C LEU A 16 24.89 13.79 18.16
N SER A 17 24.04 12.81 18.12
CA SER A 17 22.93 12.82 17.17
C SER A 17 21.90 13.91 17.47
N PHE A 18 21.88 14.39 18.67
CA PHE A 18 20.97 15.44 19.09
C PHE A 18 21.32 16.83 18.56
N SER A 19 22.57 17.08 18.23
CA SER A 19 22.98 18.37 17.67
C SER A 19 22.34 18.67 16.33
N GLU A 20 21.82 17.70 15.66
CA GLU A 20 21.08 17.85 14.41
C GLU A 20 19.70 18.46 14.60
N GLY A 21 19.20 18.48 15.80
CA GLY A 21 17.92 19.11 16.10
C GLY A 21 17.86 20.59 15.82
N THR A 22 18.98 21.26 15.75
CA THR A 22 19.04 22.69 15.42
C THR A 22 18.64 22.96 13.99
N ASN A 23 18.79 22.03 13.10
CA ASN A 23 18.37 22.17 11.71
C ASN A 23 16.85 22.09 11.52
N LEU A 24 16.15 21.53 12.48
CA LEU A 24 14.70 21.41 12.42
C LEU A 24 13.99 22.73 12.70
N GLU A 25 14.60 23.60 13.45
CA GLU A 25 13.99 24.89 13.79
C GLU A 25 13.89 25.84 12.59
N SER A 26 14.85 25.78 11.71
CA SER A 26 14.85 26.63 10.52
C SER A 26 13.80 26.24 9.49
N ILE A 27 13.34 25.00 9.54
CA ILE A 27 12.34 24.47 8.61
C ILE A 27 10.93 24.85 9.04
N ASN A 28 10.71 25.00 10.34
CA ASN A 28 9.38 25.23 10.88
C ASN A 28 8.83 26.64 10.65
N GLN A 29 9.69 27.59 10.36
CA GLN A 29 9.24 28.97 10.21
C GLN A 29 8.53 29.27 8.89
N ASN A 30 8.71 28.42 7.91
CA ASN A 30 8.12 28.61 6.58
C ASN A 30 7.02 27.62 6.23
N THR A 31 6.67 26.74 7.16
CA THR A 31 5.58 25.82 6.89
C THR A 31 4.27 26.50 7.22
N THR A 32 3.80 27.27 6.29
CA THR A 32 2.38 27.47 6.15
C THR A 32 1.79 26.09 5.95
N ILE A 33 1.07 25.62 6.94
CA ILE A 33 0.33 24.38 6.86
C ILE A 33 -0.73 24.53 5.78
N THR A 34 -0.33 24.31 4.57
CA THR A 34 -1.25 23.88 3.56
C THR A 34 -1.45 22.40 3.79
N THR A 35 -2.56 22.07 4.39
CA THR A 35 -3.10 20.74 4.44
C THR A 35 -3.48 20.29 3.03
N GLU A 36 -2.54 20.29 2.14
CA GLU A 36 -2.64 19.52 0.92
C GLU A 36 -1.88 18.25 1.16
N THR A 37 -2.62 17.22 1.27
CA THR A 37 -2.18 15.84 1.23
C THR A 37 -1.52 15.59 -0.13
N ASP A 38 -0.31 16.10 -0.29
CA ASP A 38 0.60 15.61 -1.32
C ASP A 38 1.02 14.18 -0.97
N ILE A 39 0.06 13.29 -1.10
CA ILE A 39 0.36 11.88 -1.25
C ILE A 39 1.08 11.78 -2.58
N LYS A 40 2.40 11.78 -2.52
CA LYS A 40 3.22 11.59 -3.71
C LYS A 40 2.66 10.41 -4.49
N PRO A 41 2.27 10.56 -5.74
CA PRO A 41 1.68 9.47 -6.52
C PRO A 41 2.54 8.21 -6.53
N GLN A 42 3.82 8.35 -6.34
CA GLN A 42 4.77 7.24 -6.28
C GLN A 42 4.61 6.37 -5.03
N LYS A 43 4.23 6.93 -3.90
CA LYS A 43 3.98 6.15 -2.67
C LYS A 43 2.72 5.30 -2.80
N VAL A 44 1.68 5.85 -3.40
CA VAL A 44 0.43 5.11 -3.65
C VAL A 44 0.67 3.94 -4.60
N ILE A 45 1.46 4.13 -5.64
CA ILE A 45 1.80 3.07 -6.60
C ILE A 45 2.58 1.94 -5.91
N LEU A 46 3.52 2.27 -5.03
CA LEU A 46 4.27 1.27 -4.27
C LEU A 46 3.37 0.46 -3.35
N ASP A 47 2.41 1.09 -2.71
CA ASP A 47 1.43 0.40 -1.85
C ASP A 47 0.55 -0.56 -2.65
N VAL A 48 0.05 -0.16 -3.80
CA VAL A 48 -0.76 -1.01 -4.69
C VAL A 48 0.04 -2.23 -5.14
N LYS A 49 1.29 -2.03 -5.52
CA LYS A 49 2.17 -3.11 -5.94
C LYS A 49 2.42 -4.12 -4.82
N SER A 50 2.65 -3.63 -3.62
CA SER A 50 2.84 -4.45 -2.42
C SER A 50 1.60 -5.30 -2.11
N VAL A 51 0.41 -4.71 -2.20
CA VAL A 51 -0.85 -5.44 -2.01
C VAL A 51 -1.02 -6.52 -3.08
N TYR A 52 -0.78 -6.18 -4.34
CA TYR A 52 -0.86 -7.15 -5.45
C TYR A 52 0.07 -8.34 -5.24
N ASP A 53 1.32 -8.09 -4.89
CA ASP A 53 2.31 -9.14 -4.66
C ASP A 53 1.94 -10.02 -3.45
N SER A 54 1.33 -9.43 -2.41
CA SER A 54 0.90 -10.17 -1.24
C SER A 54 -0.29 -11.10 -1.48
N LEU A 55 -1.13 -10.79 -2.46
CA LEU A 55 -2.30 -11.59 -2.84
C LEU A 55 -1.96 -12.86 -3.64
N ASN A 56 -0.76 -12.94 -4.17
CA ASN A 56 -0.29 -14.07 -4.97
C ASN A 56 -1.20 -14.42 -6.16
N ILE A 57 -1.65 -13.40 -6.86
CA ILE A 57 -2.61 -13.51 -7.98
C ILE A 57 -1.96 -13.32 -9.36
N LYS A 58 -0.64 -13.34 -9.42
CA LYS A 58 0.10 -13.29 -10.69
C LYS A 58 -0.33 -14.45 -11.61
N GLY A 59 -0.54 -14.12 -12.86
CA GLY A 59 -1.02 -15.09 -13.85
C GLY A 59 -2.52 -15.31 -13.88
N LYS A 60 -3.26 -14.85 -12.87
CA LYS A 60 -4.74 -14.84 -12.86
C LYS A 60 -5.31 -13.47 -13.19
N ILE A 61 -4.79 -12.45 -12.55
CA ILE A 61 -5.21 -11.06 -12.72
C ILE A 61 -3.99 -10.24 -13.09
N ASP A 62 -4.04 -9.51 -14.18
CA ASP A 62 -2.96 -8.61 -14.57
C ASP A 62 -2.84 -7.45 -13.59
N TYR A 63 -1.60 -7.03 -13.34
CA TYR A 63 -1.35 -5.92 -12.43
C TYR A 63 -2.09 -4.64 -12.82
N SER A 64 -2.16 -4.32 -14.09
CA SER A 64 -2.87 -3.13 -14.59
C SER A 64 -4.36 -3.15 -14.28
N ILE A 65 -4.99 -4.31 -14.37
CA ILE A 65 -6.40 -4.50 -14.04
C ILE A 65 -6.61 -4.39 -12.54
N PHE A 66 -5.77 -5.07 -11.76
CA PHE A 66 -5.80 -4.98 -10.30
C PHE A 66 -5.60 -3.54 -9.81
N GLN A 67 -4.62 -2.83 -10.36
CA GLN A 67 -4.32 -1.46 -9.98
C GLN A 67 -5.53 -0.54 -10.17
N LYS A 68 -6.18 -0.61 -11.34
CA LYS A 68 -7.39 0.19 -11.62
C LYS A 68 -8.51 -0.14 -10.64
N ALA A 69 -8.76 -1.42 -10.40
CA ALA A 69 -9.80 -1.88 -9.48
C ALA A 69 -9.51 -1.45 -8.03
N TYR A 70 -8.29 -1.61 -7.58
CA TYR A 70 -7.88 -1.26 -6.23
C TYR A 70 -7.94 0.25 -5.96
N LEU A 71 -7.46 1.06 -6.91
CA LEU A 71 -7.55 2.52 -6.80
C LEU A 71 -9.01 2.99 -6.77
N GLY A 72 -9.88 2.40 -7.58
CA GLY A 72 -11.31 2.65 -7.51
C GLY A 72 -11.92 2.22 -6.18
N TYR A 73 -11.55 1.06 -5.68
CA TYR A 73 -12.01 0.55 -4.39
C TYR A 73 -11.66 1.48 -3.23
N VAL A 74 -10.44 2.01 -3.20
CA VAL A 74 -10.00 2.92 -2.13
C VAL A 74 -10.85 4.19 -2.09
N GLN A 75 -11.32 4.66 -3.23
CA GLN A 75 -12.10 5.90 -3.34
C GLN A 75 -13.58 5.74 -2.95
N ILE A 76 -14.11 4.54 -2.88
CA ILE A 76 -15.52 4.31 -2.54
C ILE A 76 -15.75 4.53 -1.05
N PRO A 77 -16.60 5.49 -0.64
CA PRO A 77 -16.98 5.64 0.76
C PRO A 77 -17.89 4.48 1.20
N ASN A 78 -17.87 4.16 2.48
CA ASN A 78 -18.74 3.14 3.10
C ASN A 78 -18.73 1.77 2.43
N LYS A 79 -17.61 1.43 1.80
CA LYS A 79 -17.42 0.10 1.21
C LYS A 79 -17.30 -0.99 2.25
N ASN A 80 -17.56 -2.22 1.85
CA ASN A 80 -17.27 -3.38 2.68
C ASN A 80 -15.75 -3.53 2.82
N PRO A 81 -15.17 -3.32 4.00
CA PRO A 81 -13.73 -3.34 4.17
C PRO A 81 -13.17 -4.74 3.91
N GLY A 82 -12.07 -4.78 3.17
CA GLY A 82 -11.32 -6.00 2.93
C GLY A 82 -11.86 -6.91 1.83
N VAL A 83 -12.95 -6.56 1.17
CA VAL A 83 -13.48 -7.34 0.03
C VAL A 83 -13.38 -6.53 -1.26
N LEU A 84 -12.69 -7.06 -2.25
CA LEU A 84 -12.60 -6.48 -3.59
C LEU A 84 -13.07 -7.49 -4.62
N VAL A 85 -14.06 -7.11 -5.40
CA VAL A 85 -14.56 -7.90 -6.53
C VAL A 85 -14.06 -7.28 -7.83
N ILE A 86 -13.46 -8.08 -8.68
CA ILE A 86 -12.97 -7.66 -9.99
C ILE A 86 -13.63 -8.50 -11.07
N ILE A 87 -14.13 -7.84 -12.10
CA ILE A 87 -14.57 -8.49 -13.34
C ILE A 87 -13.67 -7.99 -14.47
N ASP A 88 -12.91 -8.90 -15.03
CA ASP A 88 -11.96 -8.60 -16.12
C ASP A 88 -12.59 -8.88 -17.48
N TYR A 89 -13.23 -7.88 -18.06
CA TYR A 89 -13.84 -7.98 -19.39
C TYR A 89 -12.83 -8.00 -20.54
N THR A 90 -11.54 -7.88 -20.28
CA THR A 90 -10.52 -8.09 -21.32
C THR A 90 -10.35 -9.57 -21.65
N LYS A 91 -10.77 -10.45 -20.76
CA LYS A 91 -10.77 -11.91 -20.97
C LYS A 91 -12.07 -12.38 -21.64
N PRO A 92 -12.00 -13.44 -22.44
CA PRO A 92 -13.19 -14.03 -23.05
C PRO A 92 -14.08 -14.70 -22.00
N SER A 93 -15.36 -14.90 -22.34
CA SER A 93 -16.37 -15.45 -21.42
C SER A 93 -16.16 -16.92 -21.05
N ASN A 94 -15.36 -17.64 -21.82
CA ASN A 94 -14.99 -19.03 -21.54
C ASN A 94 -13.84 -19.18 -20.56
N GLU A 95 -13.24 -18.08 -20.13
CA GLU A 95 -12.19 -18.04 -19.11
C GLU A 95 -12.73 -17.49 -17.78
N GLU A 96 -12.02 -17.82 -16.70
CA GLU A 96 -12.28 -17.18 -15.42
C GLU A 96 -11.93 -15.69 -15.51
N ARG A 97 -12.90 -14.84 -15.23
CA ARG A 97 -12.75 -13.39 -15.30
C ARG A 97 -13.46 -12.64 -14.17
N PHE A 98 -14.16 -13.36 -13.31
CA PHE A 98 -14.75 -12.84 -12.08
C PHE A 98 -13.90 -13.32 -10.90
N TYR A 99 -13.47 -12.41 -10.04
CA TYR A 99 -12.58 -12.69 -8.92
C TYR A 99 -13.08 -12.01 -7.66
N VAL A 100 -13.07 -12.73 -6.55
CA VAL A 100 -13.33 -12.18 -5.21
C VAL A 100 -12.06 -12.29 -4.40
N LEU A 101 -11.56 -11.15 -3.96
CA LEU A 101 -10.33 -11.02 -3.17
C LEU A 101 -10.65 -10.66 -1.74
N ASP A 102 -10.03 -11.36 -0.79
CA ASP A 102 -9.98 -10.96 0.60
C ASP A 102 -8.64 -10.23 0.85
N LEU A 103 -8.73 -8.92 0.98
CA LEU A 103 -7.55 -8.06 1.17
C LEU A 103 -6.96 -8.20 2.58
N ASN A 104 -7.77 -8.56 3.57
CA ASN A 104 -7.32 -8.75 4.94
C ASN A 104 -6.54 -10.07 5.08
N LYS A 105 -7.07 -11.13 4.50
CA LYS A 105 -6.42 -12.45 4.48
C LYS A 105 -5.39 -12.59 3.36
N LYS A 106 -5.31 -11.59 2.48
CA LYS A 106 -4.37 -11.54 1.35
C LYS A 106 -4.47 -12.76 0.44
N LYS A 107 -5.69 -13.08 0.02
CA LYS A 107 -5.93 -14.24 -0.85
C LYS A 107 -7.09 -14.04 -1.82
N LEU A 108 -7.02 -14.78 -2.92
CA LEU A 108 -8.15 -15.00 -3.82
C LEU A 108 -9.10 -16.01 -3.17
N VAL A 109 -10.33 -15.60 -2.92
CA VAL A 109 -11.35 -16.42 -2.26
C VAL A 109 -12.15 -17.24 -3.27
N TYR A 110 -12.45 -16.62 -4.40
CA TYR A 110 -13.33 -17.22 -5.40
C TYR A 110 -13.02 -16.70 -6.80
N SER A 111 -13.12 -17.56 -7.79
CA SER A 111 -13.05 -17.17 -9.20
C SER A 111 -14.04 -17.99 -10.04
N THR A 112 -14.59 -17.37 -11.07
CA THR A 112 -15.53 -18.03 -11.98
C THR A 112 -15.60 -17.34 -13.33
N ARG A 113 -16.32 -17.97 -14.25
CA ARG A 113 -16.67 -17.39 -15.54
C ARG A 113 -17.87 -16.49 -15.42
N VAL A 114 -17.95 -15.50 -16.28
CA VAL A 114 -19.12 -14.60 -16.38
C VAL A 114 -19.55 -14.54 -17.84
N ALA A 115 -20.82 -14.76 -18.11
CA ALA A 115 -21.36 -14.69 -19.44
C ALA A 115 -21.31 -13.25 -20.00
N HIS A 116 -21.20 -13.12 -21.32
CA HIS A 116 -21.47 -11.87 -21.98
C HIS A 116 -23.00 -11.61 -21.98
N SER A 117 -23.37 -10.40 -21.61
CA SER A 117 -24.68 -9.88 -21.98
C SER A 117 -24.68 -9.63 -23.49
N LYS A 118 -25.67 -10.17 -24.18
CA LYS A 118 -25.91 -9.83 -25.57
C LYS A 118 -26.57 -8.45 -25.67
#